data_62c69c38b63570e75e8fbdd4d7686afb
#
_entry.id   62c69c38b63570e75e8fbdd4d7686afb
#
_cell.length_a   1.000
_cell.length_b   1.000
_cell.length_c   1.000
_cell.angle_alpha   90.00
_cell.angle_beta   90.00
_cell.angle_gamma   90.00
#
_symmetry.space_group_name_H-M   'P 1'
#
loop_
_entity.id
_entity.type
_entity.pdbx_description
1 polymer ?
#
loop_
_entity_poly.entity_id
_entity_poly.type
_entity_poly.pdbx_seq_one_letter_code
_entity_poly.pdbx_strand_id
1 'polypeptide(L)'
;MITPAPAPAHNRKGFTLIELLTVIAIIGILAAVLFPGVAGVMRKAKQSTAQTKVRNIAQAYIAFASTGNKFVKQGAWSPTTPSQANSVPDFGAVLSYNSNLNAAELWYVEADQLNDSANFTKVVLVGVAPSQTINPDFSTASVQLGFHSWTTYVPTPRNLTEQTPLFWARGLTSAGKWDATTGCWGAEGGHIAFGDSHVTWYQDTSTIENQFVSKTSPGTMTPDWKQAISLTVPNELKSR
;
A
#
# COMPACT_ATOMS: atom_id res chain seq x y z
N MET A 1 6.48 34.64 -73.77
CA MET A 1 6.14 35.00 -72.36
C MET A 1 4.88 34.24 -71.95
N ILE A 2 5.02 33.24 -71.11
CA ILE A 2 3.87 32.47 -70.60
C ILE A 2 3.58 33.03 -69.17
N THR A 3 2.44 33.71 -69.06
CA THR A 3 1.91 34.18 -67.76
C THR A 3 1.35 33.01 -66.99
N PRO A 4 1.80 32.75 -65.71
CA PRO A 4 1.23 31.69 -64.90
C PRO A 4 -0.21 32.05 -64.48
N ALA A 5 -1.11 31.07 -64.55
CA ALA A 5 -2.49 31.21 -64.12
C ALA A 5 -2.57 31.45 -62.61
N PRO A 6 -3.51 32.28 -62.11
CA PRO A 6 -3.68 32.53 -60.69
C PRO A 6 -4.17 31.26 -59.96
N ALA A 7 -3.54 30.95 -58.83
CA ALA A 7 -3.94 29.83 -57.97
C ALA A 7 -5.36 30.05 -57.40
N PRO A 8 -6.17 28.99 -57.28
CA PRO A 8 -7.54 29.11 -56.77
C PRO A 8 -7.52 29.61 -55.32
N ALA A 9 -8.29 30.68 -55.07
CA ALA A 9 -8.49 31.23 -53.74
C ALA A 9 -9.19 30.20 -52.84
N HIS A 10 -8.51 29.68 -51.86
CA HIS A 10 -9.09 28.83 -50.80
C HIS A 10 -10.03 29.71 -49.96
N ASN A 11 -11.33 29.45 -50.10
CA ASN A 11 -12.38 30.11 -49.32
C ASN A 11 -12.30 29.62 -47.87
N ARG A 12 -11.52 30.30 -47.02
CA ARG A 12 -11.41 30.02 -45.58
C ARG A 12 -12.71 30.47 -44.92
N LYS A 13 -13.62 29.53 -44.66
CA LYS A 13 -14.80 29.80 -43.83
C LYS A 13 -14.32 30.16 -42.43
N GLY A 14 -14.52 31.40 -41.99
CA GLY A 14 -14.25 31.86 -40.65
C GLY A 14 -15.23 31.23 -39.64
N PHE A 15 -14.77 30.90 -38.48
CA PHE A 15 -15.62 30.42 -37.37
C PHE A 15 -16.43 31.62 -36.81
N THR A 16 -17.70 31.43 -36.58
CA THR A 16 -18.55 32.48 -36.01
C THR A 16 -18.39 32.50 -34.48
N LEU A 17 -18.53 33.68 -33.87
CA LEU A 17 -18.41 33.84 -32.41
C LEU A 17 -19.44 32.99 -31.68
N ILE A 18 -20.64 32.82 -32.27
CA ILE A 18 -21.71 32.01 -31.66
C ILE A 18 -21.39 30.50 -31.70
N GLU A 19 -20.76 30.01 -32.77
CA GLU A 19 -20.33 28.59 -32.84
C GLU A 19 -19.29 28.28 -31.78
N LEU A 20 -18.35 29.19 -31.53
CA LEU A 20 -17.37 29.02 -30.47
C LEU A 20 -18.04 29.04 -29.08
N LEU A 21 -18.95 29.99 -28.87
CA LEU A 21 -19.65 30.16 -27.59
C LEU A 21 -20.54 28.97 -27.25
N THR A 22 -21.25 28.39 -28.24
CA THR A 22 -22.07 27.21 -28.01
C THR A 22 -21.23 25.99 -27.66
N VAL A 23 -20.09 25.80 -28.29
CA VAL A 23 -19.18 24.68 -27.99
C VAL A 23 -18.64 24.77 -26.56
N ILE A 24 -18.15 25.94 -26.14
CA ILE A 24 -17.64 26.09 -24.76
C ILE A 24 -18.76 25.95 -23.72
N ALA A 25 -19.98 26.39 -24.02
CA ALA A 25 -21.14 26.20 -23.15
C ALA A 25 -21.47 24.71 -22.96
N ILE A 26 -21.47 23.95 -24.04
CA ILE A 26 -21.73 22.49 -23.96
C ILE A 26 -20.62 21.76 -23.19
N ILE A 27 -19.35 22.10 -23.48
CA ILE A 27 -18.21 21.52 -22.73
C ILE A 27 -18.30 21.88 -21.25
N GLY A 28 -18.68 23.12 -20.91
CA GLY A 28 -18.86 23.56 -19.53
C GLY A 28 -19.93 22.76 -18.78
N ILE A 29 -21.07 22.52 -19.42
CA ILE A 29 -22.15 21.70 -18.84
C ILE A 29 -21.69 20.25 -18.64
N LEU A 30 -21.04 19.64 -19.65
CA LEU A 30 -20.53 18.28 -19.54
C LEU A 30 -19.46 18.14 -18.45
N ALA A 31 -18.54 19.10 -18.36
CA ALA A 31 -17.52 19.11 -17.32
C ALA A 31 -18.14 19.22 -15.93
N ALA A 32 -19.13 20.11 -15.73
CA ALA A 32 -19.79 20.30 -14.44
C ALA A 32 -20.46 19.02 -13.90
N VAL A 33 -20.98 18.19 -14.78
CA VAL A 33 -21.60 16.90 -14.41
C VAL A 33 -20.56 15.81 -14.15
N LEU A 34 -19.43 15.82 -14.90
CA LEU A 34 -18.39 14.79 -14.80
C LEU A 34 -17.47 14.98 -13.57
N PHE A 35 -17.15 16.23 -13.21
CA PHE A 35 -16.17 16.52 -12.15
C PHE A 35 -16.45 15.83 -10.81
N PRO A 36 -17.67 15.85 -10.23
CA PRO A 36 -17.94 15.22 -8.96
C PRO A 36 -17.79 13.70 -8.99
N GLY A 37 -18.03 13.05 -10.15
CA GLY A 37 -17.86 11.60 -10.32
C GLY A 37 -16.41 11.14 -10.37
N VAL A 38 -15.53 11.93 -10.96
CA VAL A 38 -14.11 11.57 -11.19
C VAL A 38 -13.34 11.39 -9.90
N ALA A 39 -13.57 12.23 -8.89
CA ALA A 39 -12.86 12.14 -7.60
C ALA A 39 -13.11 10.81 -6.89
N GLY A 40 -14.35 10.31 -6.88
CA GLY A 40 -14.69 9.02 -6.30
C GLY A 40 -14.06 7.84 -7.05
N VAL A 41 -14.04 7.89 -8.37
CA VAL A 41 -13.41 6.86 -9.21
C VAL A 41 -11.90 6.83 -9.00
N MET A 42 -11.24 7.99 -8.96
CA MET A 42 -9.80 8.10 -8.70
C MET A 42 -9.44 7.52 -7.33
N ARG A 43 -10.25 7.76 -6.30
CA ARG A 43 -10.03 7.20 -4.98
C ARG A 43 -10.13 5.68 -4.98
N LYS A 44 -11.16 5.10 -5.62
CA LYS A 44 -11.30 3.64 -5.77
C LYS A 44 -10.15 3.03 -6.58
N ALA A 45 -9.66 3.71 -7.61
CA ALA A 45 -8.50 3.27 -8.37
C ALA A 45 -7.25 3.18 -7.48
N LYS A 46 -7.00 4.20 -6.63
CA LYS A 46 -5.90 4.19 -5.66
C LYS A 46 -6.07 3.07 -4.62
N GLN A 47 -7.30 2.79 -4.15
CA GLN A 47 -7.57 1.65 -3.26
C GLN A 47 -7.23 0.32 -3.94
N SER A 48 -7.63 0.11 -5.19
CA SER A 48 -7.31 -1.10 -5.95
C SER A 48 -5.79 -1.27 -6.15
N THR A 49 -5.08 -0.18 -6.42
CA THR A 49 -3.61 -0.19 -6.52
C THR A 49 -2.97 -0.60 -5.18
N ALA A 50 -3.42 -0.02 -4.07
CA ALA A 50 -2.93 -0.35 -2.74
C ALA A 50 -3.22 -1.82 -2.38
N GLN A 51 -4.40 -2.35 -2.75
CA GLN A 51 -4.75 -3.76 -2.59
C GLN A 51 -3.77 -4.68 -3.31
N THR A 52 -3.42 -4.34 -4.54
CA THR A 52 -2.46 -5.10 -5.34
C THR A 52 -1.06 -5.06 -4.71
N LYS A 53 -0.62 -3.88 -4.24
CA LYS A 53 0.67 -3.70 -3.58
C LYS A 53 0.79 -4.56 -2.33
N VAL A 54 -0.18 -4.52 -1.41
CA VAL A 54 -0.13 -5.30 -0.17
C VAL A 54 -0.25 -6.80 -0.43
N ARG A 55 -0.97 -7.21 -1.49
CA ARG A 55 -1.02 -8.61 -1.92
C ARG A 55 0.35 -9.11 -2.37
N ASN A 56 1.08 -8.33 -3.16
CA ASN A 56 2.43 -8.69 -3.61
C ASN A 56 3.39 -8.82 -2.43
N ILE A 57 3.30 -7.93 -1.44
CA ILE A 57 4.08 -8.03 -0.19
C ILE A 57 3.73 -9.30 0.58
N ALA A 58 2.43 -9.60 0.73
CA ALA A 58 1.97 -10.80 1.42
C ALA A 58 2.44 -12.09 0.73
N GLN A 59 2.37 -12.17 -0.59
CA GLN A 59 2.85 -13.31 -1.38
C GLN A 59 4.36 -13.50 -1.21
N ALA A 60 5.15 -12.43 -1.25
CA ALA A 60 6.60 -12.50 -1.01
C ALA A 60 6.92 -12.99 0.41
N TYR A 61 6.14 -12.57 1.40
CA TYR A 61 6.29 -13.05 2.77
C TYR A 61 5.92 -14.53 2.91
N ILE A 62 4.84 -14.97 2.30
CA ILE A 62 4.42 -16.39 2.32
C ILE A 62 5.48 -17.25 1.64
N ALA A 63 6.03 -16.83 0.51
CA ALA A 63 7.13 -17.51 -0.15
C ALA A 63 8.38 -17.60 0.76
N PHE A 64 8.73 -16.51 1.44
CA PHE A 64 9.79 -16.50 2.45
C PHE A 64 9.51 -17.45 3.61
N ALA A 65 8.31 -17.43 4.17
CA ALA A 65 7.92 -18.27 5.30
C ALA A 65 7.89 -19.76 4.93
N SER A 66 7.50 -20.13 3.72
CA SER A 66 7.46 -21.49 3.23
C SER A 66 8.86 -22.09 2.98
N THR A 67 9.85 -21.25 2.71
CA THR A 67 11.24 -21.69 2.49
C THR A 67 11.94 -21.95 3.82
N GLY A 68 11.58 -23.05 4.50
CA GLY A 68 12.22 -23.51 5.73
C GLY A 68 11.59 -23.02 7.03
N ASN A 69 10.27 -22.79 7.07
CA ASN A 69 9.52 -22.34 8.27
C ASN A 69 10.12 -21.09 8.92
N LYS A 70 10.53 -20.14 8.12
CA LYS A 70 11.11 -18.89 8.60
C LYS A 70 10.03 -17.87 8.87
N PHE A 71 10.03 -17.30 10.07
CA PHE A 71 9.26 -16.09 10.42
C PHE A 71 10.22 -14.95 10.67
N VAL A 72 9.76 -13.74 10.42
CA VAL A 72 10.55 -12.55 10.74
C VAL A 72 10.62 -12.43 12.27
N LYS A 73 11.84 -12.48 12.80
CA LYS A 73 12.13 -12.36 14.22
C LYS A 73 12.38 -10.91 14.59
N GLN A 74 12.18 -10.58 15.83
CA GLN A 74 12.58 -9.25 16.32
C GLN A 74 14.10 -9.11 16.33
N GLY A 75 14.59 -7.98 15.88
CA GLY A 75 16.00 -7.62 15.80
C GLY A 75 16.26 -6.68 14.64
N ALA A 76 17.36 -5.94 14.67
CA ALA A 76 17.76 -5.11 13.55
C ALA A 76 18.14 -5.98 12.34
N TRP A 77 17.67 -5.56 11.16
CA TRP A 77 18.07 -6.22 9.93
C TRP A 77 19.55 -5.93 9.60
N SER A 78 20.24 -6.95 9.16
CA SER A 78 21.54 -6.83 8.51
C SER A 78 21.74 -8.03 7.57
N PRO A 79 22.71 -8.02 6.64
CA PRO A 79 23.03 -9.18 5.83
C PRO A 79 23.43 -10.43 6.64
N THR A 80 23.92 -10.25 7.87
CA THR A 80 24.24 -11.35 8.81
C THR A 80 23.03 -11.82 9.62
N THR A 81 22.01 -11.00 9.74
CA THR A 81 20.73 -11.29 10.41
C THR A 81 19.54 -11.08 9.47
N PRO A 82 19.50 -11.77 8.31
CA PRO A 82 18.62 -11.42 7.20
C PRO A 82 17.15 -11.75 7.43
N SER A 83 16.79 -12.31 8.57
CA SER A 83 15.42 -12.68 8.95
C SER A 83 14.92 -11.90 10.19
N GLN A 84 15.54 -10.76 10.50
CA GLN A 84 15.15 -9.93 11.64
C GLN A 84 14.63 -8.57 11.21
N ALA A 85 13.67 -8.02 11.97
CA ALA A 85 13.14 -6.69 11.78
C ALA A 85 12.70 -6.05 13.11
N ASN A 86 13.00 -4.76 13.29
CA ASN A 86 12.47 -3.92 14.35
C ASN A 86 11.52 -2.84 13.83
N SER A 87 11.49 -2.65 12.52
CA SER A 87 10.70 -1.62 11.85
C SER A 87 10.19 -2.14 10.51
N VAL A 88 9.26 -1.42 9.89
CA VAL A 88 8.78 -1.79 8.54
C VAL A 88 9.89 -1.68 7.48
N PRO A 89 10.80 -0.68 7.51
CA PRO A 89 11.97 -0.70 6.63
C PRO A 89 12.82 -1.96 6.76
N ASP A 90 13.09 -2.43 7.99
CA ASP A 90 13.80 -3.69 8.20
C ASP A 90 13.04 -4.88 7.59
N PHE A 91 11.70 -4.89 7.73
CA PHE A 91 10.86 -5.95 7.15
C PHE A 91 10.92 -5.93 5.61
N GLY A 92 10.89 -4.74 5.03
CA GLY A 92 11.12 -4.55 3.59
C GLY A 92 12.48 -5.12 3.16
N ALA A 93 13.52 -4.88 3.96
CA ALA A 93 14.85 -5.43 3.72
C ALA A 93 14.89 -6.97 3.83
N VAL A 94 14.17 -7.56 4.79
CA VAL A 94 14.00 -9.03 4.88
C VAL A 94 13.45 -9.60 3.59
N LEU A 95 12.36 -9.04 3.06
CA LEU A 95 11.73 -9.52 1.83
C LEU A 95 12.60 -9.23 0.60
N SER A 96 13.27 -8.09 0.56
CA SER A 96 14.19 -7.76 -0.53
C SER A 96 15.35 -8.74 -0.63
N TYR A 97 15.94 -9.07 0.52
CA TYR A 97 17.09 -9.96 0.58
C TYR A 97 16.75 -11.43 0.34
N ASN A 98 15.63 -11.92 0.90
CA ASN A 98 15.29 -13.33 0.88
C ASN A 98 14.30 -13.70 -0.25
N SER A 99 13.45 -12.78 -0.71
CA SER A 99 12.39 -13.01 -1.69
C SER A 99 12.53 -12.14 -2.95
N ASN A 100 13.65 -11.45 -3.09
CA ASN A 100 13.95 -10.55 -4.23
C ASN A 100 12.90 -9.43 -4.44
N LEU A 101 12.17 -9.04 -3.39
CA LEU A 101 11.16 -7.98 -3.43
C LEU A 101 11.79 -6.61 -3.15
N ASN A 102 12.67 -6.13 -4.02
CA ASN A 102 13.42 -4.88 -3.81
C ASN A 102 12.70 -3.61 -4.32
N ALA A 103 11.44 -3.71 -4.71
CA ALA A 103 10.64 -2.59 -5.18
C ALA A 103 10.05 -1.80 -3.99
N ALA A 104 10.64 -0.65 -3.67
CA ALA A 104 10.19 0.18 -2.55
C ALA A 104 8.80 0.79 -2.79
N GLU A 105 8.39 0.99 -4.03
CA GLU A 105 7.08 1.53 -4.42
C GLU A 105 5.89 0.70 -3.90
N LEU A 106 6.11 -0.59 -3.61
CA LEU A 106 5.07 -1.46 -3.05
C LEU A 106 4.66 -1.04 -1.63
N TRP A 107 5.55 -0.39 -0.90
CA TRP A 107 5.34 0.02 0.49
C TRP A 107 4.67 1.38 0.63
N TYR A 108 4.50 2.12 -0.47
CA TYR A 108 3.87 3.44 -0.46
C TYR A 108 2.41 3.37 -0.91
N VAL A 109 1.56 4.12 -0.22
CA VAL A 109 0.16 4.31 -0.60
C VAL A 109 0.00 5.71 -1.20
N GLU A 110 -0.40 5.78 -2.46
CA GLU A 110 -0.49 7.04 -3.23
C GLU A 110 -1.56 8.02 -2.72
N ALA A 111 -2.51 7.52 -1.94
CA ALA A 111 -3.56 8.35 -1.34
C ALA A 111 -3.16 8.93 0.02
N ASP A 112 -2.01 8.52 0.54
CA ASP A 112 -1.54 8.88 1.87
C ASP A 112 -1.13 10.35 1.92
N GLN A 113 -1.85 11.12 2.73
CA GLN A 113 -1.60 12.56 2.89
C GLN A 113 -0.32 12.89 3.65
N LEU A 114 0.26 11.92 4.37
CA LEU A 114 1.49 12.10 5.11
C LEU A 114 2.74 11.90 4.24
N ASN A 115 2.57 11.46 3.01
CA ASN A 115 3.67 11.22 2.08
C ASN A 115 3.68 12.22 0.93
N ASP A 116 4.85 12.78 0.67
CA ASP A 116 5.12 13.47 -0.59
C ASP A 116 5.73 12.45 -1.57
N SER A 117 5.02 12.21 -2.67
CA SER A 117 5.44 11.27 -3.71
C SER A 117 6.78 11.61 -4.37
N ALA A 118 7.23 12.88 -4.25
CA ALA A 118 8.53 13.32 -4.75
C ALA A 118 9.72 12.67 -4.01
N ASN A 119 9.49 12.17 -2.80
CA ASN A 119 10.54 11.57 -1.95
C ASN A 119 10.56 10.03 -2.00
N PHE A 120 9.76 9.41 -2.86
CA PHE A 120 9.72 7.95 -2.94
C PHE A 120 10.97 7.40 -3.62
N THR A 121 11.70 6.55 -2.91
CA THR A 121 12.80 5.78 -3.51
C THR A 121 12.26 4.59 -4.31
N LYS A 122 13.07 4.09 -5.24
CA LYS A 122 12.70 2.95 -6.10
C LYS A 122 13.06 1.60 -5.49
N VAL A 123 14.07 1.56 -4.61
CA VAL A 123 14.61 0.32 -4.07
C VAL A 123 14.69 0.35 -2.56
N VAL A 124 14.45 -0.80 -1.94
CA VAL A 124 14.55 -1.00 -0.48
C VAL A 124 16.01 -1.18 -0.06
N LEU A 125 16.75 -2.03 -0.78
CA LEU A 125 18.17 -2.30 -0.52
C LEU A 125 19.05 -1.70 -1.62
N VAL A 126 20.18 -1.15 -1.19
CA VAL A 126 21.26 -0.66 -2.06
C VAL A 126 22.55 -1.41 -1.80
N GLY A 127 23.45 -1.40 -2.78
CA GLY A 127 24.73 -2.14 -2.72
C GLY A 127 24.62 -3.53 -3.32
N VAL A 128 25.69 -4.29 -3.21
CA VAL A 128 25.84 -5.64 -3.78
C VAL A 128 25.97 -6.64 -2.63
N ALA A 129 25.29 -7.78 -2.75
CA ALA A 129 25.41 -8.86 -1.77
C ALA A 129 26.87 -9.31 -1.61
N PRO A 130 27.36 -9.61 -0.40
CA PRO A 130 26.63 -9.63 0.89
C PRO A 130 26.66 -8.30 1.68
N SER A 131 27.12 -7.20 1.09
CA SER A 131 27.30 -5.89 1.76
C SER A 131 26.15 -4.92 1.52
N GLN A 132 24.95 -5.43 1.27
CA GLN A 132 23.76 -4.60 1.07
C GLN A 132 23.36 -3.87 2.35
N THR A 133 22.81 -2.67 2.20
CA THR A 133 22.25 -1.85 3.29
C THR A 133 20.84 -1.38 2.91
N ILE A 134 20.03 -1.04 3.91
CA ILE A 134 18.73 -0.41 3.67
C ILE A 134 19.00 0.96 3.04
N ASN A 135 18.27 1.27 1.96
CA ASN A 135 18.33 2.59 1.34
C ASN A 135 17.95 3.65 2.38
N PRO A 136 18.82 4.64 2.67
CA PRO A 136 18.53 5.68 3.64
C PRO A 136 17.20 6.39 3.37
N ASP A 137 16.86 6.67 2.10
CA ASP A 137 15.63 7.34 1.72
C ASP A 137 14.37 6.47 1.97
N PHE A 138 14.53 5.14 2.00
CA PHE A 138 13.43 4.22 2.37
C PHE A 138 13.20 4.16 3.88
N SER A 139 14.23 4.44 4.69
CA SER A 139 14.19 4.33 6.15
C SER A 139 14.07 5.68 6.87
N THR A 140 13.95 6.80 6.15
CA THR A 140 13.85 8.12 6.77
C THR A 140 12.51 8.31 7.48
N ALA A 141 12.51 9.05 8.58
CA ALA A 141 11.30 9.37 9.33
C ALA A 141 10.32 10.28 8.56
N SER A 142 10.79 10.95 7.51
CA SER A 142 9.95 11.77 6.63
C SER A 142 9.09 10.95 5.66
N VAL A 143 9.42 9.66 5.48
CA VAL A 143 8.66 8.75 4.61
C VAL A 143 7.85 7.78 5.46
N GLN A 144 6.54 7.88 5.37
CA GLN A 144 5.63 7.00 6.09
C GLN A 144 5.24 5.82 5.21
N LEU A 145 5.70 4.62 5.55
CA LEU A 145 5.32 3.42 4.81
C LEU A 145 3.84 3.10 5.03
N GLY A 146 3.16 2.76 3.95
CA GLY A 146 1.71 2.62 3.93
C GLY A 146 1.18 1.34 4.57
N PHE A 147 2.05 0.34 4.79
CA PHE A 147 1.65 -0.94 5.35
C PHE A 147 2.48 -1.29 6.57
N HIS A 148 1.81 -1.77 7.62
CA HIS A 148 2.40 -2.29 8.83
C HIS A 148 2.34 -3.82 8.83
N SER A 149 3.16 -4.44 9.70
CA SER A 149 3.22 -5.87 9.93
C SER A 149 3.59 -6.14 11.40
N TRP A 150 3.97 -7.36 11.69
CA TRP A 150 4.36 -7.79 13.03
C TRP A 150 5.60 -8.70 13.00
N THR A 151 6.28 -8.76 14.14
CA THR A 151 7.35 -9.72 14.41
C THR A 151 7.11 -10.44 15.73
N THR A 152 7.77 -11.58 15.92
CA THR A 152 7.68 -12.35 17.16
C THR A 152 9.04 -12.54 17.79
N TYR A 153 9.09 -12.54 19.12
CA TYR A 153 10.26 -12.94 19.91
C TYR A 153 10.48 -14.45 19.87
N VAL A 154 9.41 -15.21 19.72
CA VAL A 154 9.42 -16.68 19.75
C VAL A 154 8.96 -17.19 18.40
N PRO A 155 9.58 -18.26 17.86
CA PRO A 155 9.11 -18.84 16.60
C PRO A 155 7.71 -19.43 16.79
N THR A 156 6.71 -18.69 16.39
CA THR A 156 5.28 -19.09 16.34
C THR A 156 4.53 -18.12 15.44
N PRO A 157 3.50 -18.54 14.76
CA PRO A 157 2.86 -19.83 14.66
C PRO A 157 3.42 -20.65 13.49
N ARG A 158 3.46 -21.93 13.62
CA ARG A 158 3.94 -22.86 12.57
C ARG A 158 3.07 -22.86 11.32
N ASN A 159 1.86 -22.34 11.38
CA ASN A 159 0.92 -22.32 10.26
C ASN A 159 0.30 -20.93 10.10
N LEU A 160 0.64 -20.25 9.00
CA LEU A 160 -0.13 -19.13 8.50
C LEU A 160 -1.46 -19.70 7.98
N THR A 161 -2.56 -19.17 8.48
CA THR A 161 -3.90 -19.55 8.03
C THR A 161 -4.53 -18.41 7.26
N GLU A 162 -5.56 -18.70 6.50
CA GLU A 162 -6.38 -17.69 5.81
C GLU A 162 -6.93 -16.60 6.75
N GLN A 163 -7.00 -16.86 8.05
CA GLN A 163 -7.50 -15.94 9.06
C GLN A 163 -6.41 -15.18 9.80
N THR A 164 -5.13 -15.42 9.48
CA THR A 164 -4.00 -14.75 10.15
C THR A 164 -3.67 -13.45 9.41
N PRO A 165 -3.89 -12.27 10.00
CA PRO A 165 -3.50 -11.01 9.39
C PRO A 165 -1.97 -10.92 9.31
N LEU A 166 -1.44 -10.61 8.13
CA LEU A 166 -0.01 -10.46 7.87
C LEU A 166 0.41 -9.01 7.75
N PHE A 167 -0.34 -8.26 6.96
CA PHE A 167 -0.08 -6.85 6.68
C PHE A 167 -1.39 -6.09 6.71
N TRP A 168 -1.34 -4.86 7.17
CA TRP A 168 -2.49 -3.95 7.14
C TRP A 168 -2.04 -2.54 6.77
N ALA A 169 -2.96 -1.78 6.19
CA ALA A 169 -2.72 -0.36 5.94
C ALA A 169 -2.44 0.36 7.26
N ARG A 170 -1.50 1.29 7.25
CA ARG A 170 -1.15 2.08 8.43
C ARG A 170 -2.38 2.78 9.02
N GLY A 171 -2.46 2.84 10.35
CA GLY A 171 -3.53 3.49 11.10
C GLY A 171 -4.48 2.55 11.82
N LEU A 172 -4.41 1.22 11.61
CA LEU A 172 -5.22 0.26 12.36
C LEU A 172 -4.80 0.24 13.83
N THR A 173 -5.74 0.52 14.73
CA THR A 173 -5.56 0.48 16.18
C THR A 173 -5.93 -0.89 16.76
N SER A 174 -5.52 -1.18 17.98
CA SER A 174 -5.92 -2.41 18.70
C SER A 174 -7.41 -2.45 19.05
N ALA A 175 -8.11 -1.30 19.01
CA ALA A 175 -9.56 -1.22 19.15
C ALA A 175 -10.31 -1.56 17.85
N GLY A 176 -9.62 -1.88 16.77
CA GLY A 176 -10.18 -2.23 15.48
C GLY A 176 -10.65 -1.05 14.64
N LYS A 177 -10.27 0.18 15.01
CA LYS A 177 -10.59 1.40 14.28
C LYS A 177 -9.38 1.96 13.58
N TRP A 178 -9.60 2.69 12.50
CA TRP A 178 -8.56 3.39 11.77
C TRP A 178 -8.39 4.81 12.34
N ASP A 179 -7.14 5.19 12.55
CA ASP A 179 -6.80 6.52 13.05
C ASP A 179 -6.91 7.58 11.95
N ALA A 180 -7.63 8.65 12.23
CA ALA A 180 -7.95 9.68 11.24
C ALA A 180 -6.71 10.51 10.80
N THR A 181 -5.70 10.61 11.67
CA THR A 181 -4.50 11.43 11.46
C THR A 181 -3.34 10.64 10.88
N THR A 182 -3.14 9.41 11.35
CA THR A 182 -2.00 8.58 10.98
C THR A 182 -2.34 7.53 9.92
N GLY A 183 -3.62 7.28 9.67
CA GLY A 183 -4.08 6.31 8.69
C GLY A 183 -3.87 6.77 7.26
N CYS A 184 -3.38 5.87 6.38
CA CYS A 184 -3.19 6.16 4.95
C CYS A 184 -4.48 6.64 4.25
N TRP A 185 -5.62 6.20 4.75
CA TRP A 185 -6.96 6.53 4.23
C TRP A 185 -7.78 7.32 5.26
N GLY A 186 -7.10 7.90 6.29
CA GLY A 186 -7.77 8.48 7.43
C GLY A 186 -8.59 7.42 8.18
N ALA A 187 -9.75 7.82 8.71
CA ALA A 187 -10.65 6.93 9.45
C ALA A 187 -11.57 6.06 8.55
N GLU A 188 -11.43 6.11 7.21
CA GLU A 188 -12.35 5.43 6.30
C GLU A 188 -12.17 3.92 6.25
N GLY A 189 -11.02 3.42 6.68
CA GLY A 189 -10.69 2.01 6.62
C GLY A 189 -9.30 1.74 6.05
N GLY A 190 -9.05 0.48 5.72
CA GLY A 190 -7.80 0.06 5.12
C GLY A 190 -7.83 -1.39 4.68
N HIS A 191 -6.83 -1.76 3.88
CA HIS A 191 -6.64 -3.12 3.44
C HIS A 191 -5.95 -3.95 4.52
N ILE A 192 -6.38 -5.20 4.66
CA ILE A 192 -5.71 -6.22 5.47
C ILE A 192 -5.42 -7.40 4.57
N ALA A 193 -4.18 -7.85 4.54
CA ALA A 193 -3.72 -9.05 3.85
C ALA A 193 -3.53 -10.19 4.85
N PHE A 194 -3.94 -11.38 4.50
CA PHE A 194 -3.97 -12.56 5.34
C PHE A 194 -2.97 -13.63 4.88
N GLY A 195 -2.86 -14.71 5.67
CA GLY A 195 -1.87 -15.76 5.50
C GLY A 195 -2.01 -16.64 4.24
N ASP A 196 -3.10 -16.51 3.51
CA ASP A 196 -3.34 -17.09 2.19
C ASP A 196 -3.15 -16.10 1.03
N SER A 197 -2.68 -14.88 1.35
CA SER A 197 -2.54 -13.73 0.44
C SER A 197 -3.85 -13.08 -0.03
N HIS A 198 -5.01 -13.47 0.49
CA HIS A 198 -6.20 -12.69 0.20
C HIS A 198 -6.12 -11.31 0.88
N VAL A 199 -6.70 -10.31 0.23
CA VAL A 199 -6.71 -8.94 0.71
C VAL A 199 -8.13 -8.41 0.69
N THR A 200 -8.57 -7.92 1.84
CA THR A 200 -9.91 -7.35 1.99
C THR A 200 -9.83 -5.93 2.53
N TRP A 201 -10.74 -5.08 2.09
CA TRP A 201 -10.95 -3.75 2.66
C TRP A 201 -11.86 -3.86 3.89
N TYR A 202 -11.38 -3.34 5.00
CA TYR A 202 -12.17 -3.20 6.22
C TYR A 202 -12.38 -1.73 6.54
N GLN A 203 -13.65 -1.35 6.71
CA GLN A 203 -14.01 -0.03 7.17
C GLN A 203 -13.79 0.10 8.68
N ASP A 204 -14.09 -0.97 9.41
CA ASP A 204 -13.96 -1.06 10.86
C ASP A 204 -13.88 -2.54 11.25
N THR A 205 -12.90 -2.93 12.07
CA THR A 205 -12.79 -4.30 12.61
C THR A 205 -13.34 -4.43 14.03
N SER A 206 -13.92 -3.36 14.59
CA SER A 206 -14.59 -3.40 15.91
C SER A 206 -15.98 -4.01 15.86
N THR A 207 -16.60 -4.08 14.68
CA THR A 207 -17.91 -4.70 14.49
C THR A 207 -17.80 -6.22 14.39
N ILE A 208 -18.75 -6.97 14.96
CA ILE A 208 -18.71 -8.44 15.04
C ILE A 208 -18.48 -9.10 13.69
N GLU A 209 -19.06 -8.58 12.62
CA GLU A 209 -18.95 -9.12 11.27
C GLU A 209 -17.53 -9.00 10.67
N ASN A 210 -16.75 -8.05 11.18
CA ASN A 210 -15.41 -7.70 10.66
C ASN A 210 -14.29 -8.04 11.63
N GLN A 211 -14.57 -8.71 12.73
CA GLN A 211 -13.56 -9.08 13.72
C GLN A 211 -12.68 -10.24 13.24
N PHE A 212 -11.50 -10.30 13.82
CA PHE A 212 -10.58 -11.42 13.64
C PHE A 212 -10.96 -12.60 14.51
N VAL A 213 -10.55 -13.80 14.09
CA VAL A 213 -10.61 -14.97 14.95
C VAL A 213 -9.49 -14.89 15.99
N SER A 214 -9.86 -14.93 17.27
CA SER A 214 -8.89 -14.88 18.36
C SER A 214 -8.13 -16.20 18.49
N LYS A 215 -6.79 -16.12 18.54
CA LYS A 215 -5.93 -17.27 18.88
C LYS A 215 -5.63 -17.37 20.37
N THR A 216 -5.87 -16.28 21.12
CA THR A 216 -5.74 -16.26 22.59
C THR A 216 -6.95 -16.86 23.30
N SER A 217 -8.13 -16.78 22.67
CA SER A 217 -9.38 -17.32 23.18
C SER A 217 -10.10 -18.07 22.06
N PRO A 218 -9.81 -19.37 21.85
CA PRO A 218 -10.38 -20.14 20.75
C PRO A 218 -11.92 -20.09 20.73
N GLY A 219 -12.47 -19.88 19.52
CA GLY A 219 -13.91 -19.79 19.33
C GLY A 219 -14.50 -18.39 19.57
N THR A 220 -13.68 -17.40 19.91
CA THR A 220 -14.12 -16.00 20.06
C THR A 220 -13.58 -15.12 18.93
N MET A 221 -14.32 -14.03 18.68
CA MET A 221 -13.91 -12.98 17.75
C MET A 221 -13.28 -11.83 18.51
N THR A 222 -12.35 -11.11 17.87
CA THR A 222 -11.64 -9.98 18.48
C THR A 222 -11.38 -8.86 17.46
N PRO A 223 -11.53 -7.58 17.85
CA PRO A 223 -11.10 -6.47 17.04
C PRO A 223 -9.58 -6.29 17.05
N ASP A 224 -8.88 -6.89 18.02
CA ASP A 224 -7.46 -6.72 18.23
C ASP A 224 -6.65 -7.70 17.37
N TRP A 225 -5.94 -7.19 16.38
CA TRP A 225 -5.06 -7.97 15.52
C TRP A 225 -3.99 -8.75 16.31
N LYS A 226 -3.55 -8.26 17.48
CA LYS A 226 -2.56 -8.95 18.32
C LYS A 226 -3.07 -10.29 18.80
N GLN A 227 -4.34 -10.34 19.20
CA GLN A 227 -4.99 -11.58 19.63
C GLN A 227 -5.27 -12.54 18.46
N ALA A 228 -5.36 -12.02 17.23
CA ALA A 228 -5.55 -12.84 16.04
C ALA A 228 -4.25 -13.52 15.57
N ILE A 229 -3.09 -12.97 15.94
CA ILE A 229 -1.80 -13.47 15.45
C ILE A 229 -1.22 -14.55 16.38
N SER A 230 -1.18 -14.32 17.68
CA SER A 230 -0.44 -15.21 18.59
C SER A 230 -0.97 -15.21 20.01
N LEU A 231 -0.68 -16.31 20.72
CA LEU A 231 -0.82 -16.44 22.17
C LEU A 231 0.21 -15.60 22.96
N THR A 232 1.33 -15.26 22.33
CA THR A 232 2.36 -14.35 22.88
C THR A 232 2.25 -13.00 22.18
N VAL A 233 2.46 -11.92 22.92
CA VAL A 233 2.29 -10.53 22.43
C VAL A 233 3.19 -10.29 21.22
N PRO A 234 2.64 -10.16 20.01
CA PRO A 234 3.44 -9.79 18.84
C PRO A 234 3.80 -8.31 18.91
N ASN A 235 4.98 -7.97 18.42
CA ASN A 235 5.36 -6.57 18.22
C ASN A 235 4.88 -6.05 16.89
N GLU A 236 4.14 -4.96 16.93
CA GLU A 236 3.81 -4.20 15.73
C GLU A 236 5.06 -3.52 15.18
N LEU A 237 5.29 -3.71 13.91
CA LEU A 237 6.29 -2.95 13.17
C LEU A 237 5.64 -1.71 12.57
N LYS A 238 6.20 -0.57 12.89
CA LYS A 238 5.79 0.73 12.37
C LYS A 238 6.86 1.31 11.46
N SER A 239 6.47 2.21 10.59
CA SER A 239 7.39 3.17 9.99
C SER A 239 8.05 3.95 11.14
N ARG A 240 9.32 4.23 10.99
CA ARG A 240 10.08 4.98 12.01
C ARG A 240 9.57 6.39 12.17
#